data_ab493e13638ad2e765098abf4060f1dc
#
_entry.id   ab493e13638ad2e765098abf4060f1dc
#
_cell.length_a   1.000
_cell.length_b   1.000
_cell.length_c   1.000
_cell.angle_alpha   90.00
_cell.angle_beta   90.00
_cell.angle_gamma   90.00
#
_symmetry.space_group_name_H-M   'P 1'
#
loop_
_entity.id
_entity.type
_entity.pdbx_description
1 polymer ?
#
loop_
_entity_poly.entity_id
_entity_poly.type
_entity_poly.pdbx_seq_one_letter_code
_entity_poly.pdbx_strand_id
1 'polypeptide(L)'
;MENQKNDFLNGPILSPLLRFAGPVLLALFLQAMYGAVDLIVVGKFAGTADISAVSTGSQAMHLVTSLLVGLTTGVTVLLGQKIGKGRPDEAGNVVGSAICLFVCVALALTALLSALTEPFCRLLQAPEEAFVPTTQYVRICSAGTLFIVAFNVIGSVFRGLGDSKMPLITVAIACVTNIFGDLLLVDVFQMGAAGAALATVFAQAVSVILSLFVIMRRKLPFTFRKEQLRFDRPLTAGILRLGIPIALQDVLVGVSFLVILAIVNSLGLLQSAGMGIAEKVCAFVMLLPSAFSQSVSAFVAQNTGAGKPERAKKALCYSVVVSLCISVFVFYFNFFHGDLLAGIFANDHAVILEAADYLKAYAIDCLLTSFLFCFVGYFSGLGKTVFVMTQGILGAFGVRIPVSFAMSRLPNARLFYIGLATPCSTVVQVLLCLGYYAHLARRERRA
;
A
#
# COMPACT_ATOMS: atom_id res chain seq x y z
N MET A 1 14.16 27.38 -1.92
CA MET A 1 13.01 26.52 -1.62
C MET A 1 11.68 26.96 -2.29
N GLU A 2 11.66 28.11 -2.92
CA GLU A 2 10.50 28.63 -3.67
C GLU A 2 10.25 27.91 -5.01
N ASN A 3 11.27 27.26 -5.56
CA ASN A 3 11.19 26.56 -6.85
C ASN A 3 10.44 25.20 -6.84
N GLN A 4 10.10 24.61 -5.68
CA GLN A 4 9.38 23.34 -5.64
C GLN A 4 7.85 23.47 -5.77
N LYS A 5 7.28 24.67 -5.57
CA LYS A 5 5.83 24.91 -5.62
C LYS A 5 5.20 24.82 -7.00
N ASN A 6 6.01 24.87 -8.09
CA ASN A 6 5.51 24.91 -9.47
C ASN A 6 5.89 23.69 -10.33
N ASP A 7 6.69 22.74 -9.81
CA ASP A 7 7.26 21.64 -10.61
C ASP A 7 6.19 20.69 -11.20
N PHE A 8 5.08 20.45 -10.48
CA PHE A 8 4.02 19.58 -11.00
C PHE A 8 3.15 20.28 -12.03
N LEU A 9 2.97 21.59 -11.92
CA LEU A 9 2.05 22.35 -12.78
C LEU A 9 2.75 22.98 -14.00
N ASN A 10 4.06 23.24 -13.93
CA ASN A 10 4.82 23.92 -14.96
C ASN A 10 6.13 23.18 -15.28
N GLY A 11 6.75 23.47 -16.44
CA GLY A 11 8.03 22.88 -16.84
C GLY A 11 7.96 21.42 -17.32
N PRO A 12 9.05 20.66 -17.26
CA PRO A 12 9.10 19.26 -17.68
C PRO A 12 8.20 18.39 -16.79
N ILE A 13 7.79 17.23 -17.31
CA ILE A 13 6.89 16.30 -16.60
C ILE A 13 7.67 15.17 -15.95
N LEU A 14 8.61 14.59 -16.71
CA LEU A 14 9.32 13.38 -16.31
C LEU A 14 10.17 13.59 -15.05
N SER A 15 10.98 14.67 -15.02
CA SER A 15 11.90 14.91 -13.91
C SER A 15 11.19 15.13 -12.56
N PRO A 16 10.14 15.98 -12.44
CA PRO A 16 9.40 16.10 -11.18
C PRO A 16 8.71 14.80 -10.78
N LEU A 17 8.17 14.03 -11.74
CA LEU A 17 7.51 12.77 -11.48
C LEU A 17 8.50 11.76 -10.88
N LEU A 18 9.69 11.59 -11.45
CA LEU A 18 10.71 10.68 -10.94
C LEU A 18 11.30 11.16 -9.61
N ARG A 19 11.50 12.45 -9.44
CA ARG A 19 11.93 13.05 -8.16
C ARG A 19 10.92 12.83 -7.05
N PHE A 20 9.65 12.69 -7.41
CA PHE A 20 8.60 12.35 -6.45
C PHE A 20 8.50 10.84 -6.22
N ALA A 21 8.58 10.03 -7.27
CA ALA A 21 8.44 8.58 -7.20
C ALA A 21 9.61 7.91 -6.44
N GLY A 22 10.83 8.42 -6.57
CA GLY A 22 11.99 7.86 -5.87
C GLY A 22 11.85 7.85 -4.35
N PRO A 23 11.58 9.00 -3.69
CA PRO A 23 11.31 9.02 -2.26
C PRO A 23 10.09 8.18 -1.83
N VAL A 24 9.04 8.11 -2.65
CA VAL A 24 7.88 7.23 -2.36
C VAL A 24 8.30 5.76 -2.37
N LEU A 25 9.05 5.34 -3.38
CA LEU A 25 9.57 3.97 -3.48
C LEU A 25 10.46 3.63 -2.28
N LEU A 26 11.38 4.54 -1.92
CA LEU A 26 12.26 4.34 -0.78
C LEU A 26 11.47 4.28 0.55
N ALA A 27 10.44 5.10 0.70
CA ALA A 27 9.56 5.03 1.88
C ALA A 27 8.83 3.69 1.99
N LEU A 28 8.28 3.18 0.88
CA LEU A 28 7.64 1.86 0.83
C LEU A 28 8.64 0.74 1.13
N PHE A 29 9.86 0.84 0.60
CA PHE A 29 10.93 -0.12 0.87
C PHE A 29 11.33 -0.13 2.35
N LEU A 30 11.56 1.04 2.96
CA LEU A 30 11.85 1.14 4.39
C LEU A 30 10.71 0.59 5.25
N GLN A 31 9.46 0.83 4.84
CA GLN A 31 8.29 0.30 5.53
C GLN A 31 8.19 -1.22 5.45
N ALA A 32 8.53 -1.82 4.30
CA ALA A 32 8.62 -3.28 4.16
C ALA A 32 9.78 -3.85 4.99
N MET A 33 10.91 -3.15 5.01
CA MET A 33 12.11 -3.57 5.75
C MET A 33 11.90 -3.59 7.26
N TYR A 34 11.29 -2.56 7.87
CA TYR A 34 11.12 -2.61 9.32
C TYR A 34 10.17 -3.74 9.74
N GLY A 35 9.11 -4.04 8.99
CA GLY A 35 8.27 -5.21 9.25
C GLY A 35 9.01 -6.55 9.14
N ALA A 36 10.02 -6.64 8.25
CA ALA A 36 10.91 -7.81 8.19
C ALA A 36 11.88 -7.87 9.38
N VAL A 37 12.38 -6.71 9.84
CA VAL A 37 13.29 -6.64 11.00
C VAL A 37 12.58 -7.03 12.29
N ASP A 38 11.31 -6.62 12.50
CA ASP A 38 10.49 -7.08 13.63
C ASP A 38 10.52 -8.62 13.75
N LEU A 39 10.25 -9.31 12.62
CA LEU A 39 10.28 -10.78 12.59
C LEU A 39 11.66 -11.38 12.83
N ILE A 40 12.72 -10.74 12.33
CA ILE A 40 14.09 -11.18 12.54
C ILE A 40 14.49 -11.04 14.02
N VAL A 41 14.19 -9.91 14.64
CA VAL A 41 14.52 -9.65 16.04
C VAL A 41 13.75 -10.61 16.94
N VAL A 42 12.44 -10.74 16.75
CA VAL A 42 11.63 -11.69 17.52
C VAL A 42 12.08 -13.14 17.26
N GLY A 43 12.41 -13.47 16.02
CA GLY A 43 12.92 -14.80 15.66
C GLY A 43 14.25 -15.17 16.29
N LYS A 44 15.09 -14.18 16.61
CA LYS A 44 16.40 -14.38 17.22
C LYS A 44 16.38 -14.40 18.75
N PHE A 45 15.51 -13.59 19.37
CA PHE A 45 15.55 -13.32 20.81
C PHE A 45 14.30 -13.77 21.57
N ALA A 46 13.24 -14.23 20.89
CA ALA A 46 12.01 -14.71 21.51
C ALA A 46 11.64 -16.13 21.11
N GLY A 47 10.58 -16.69 21.69
CA GLY A 47 10.13 -18.06 21.43
C GLY A 47 9.34 -18.21 20.12
N THR A 48 9.14 -19.48 19.69
CA THR A 48 8.41 -19.82 18.47
C THR A 48 6.95 -19.32 18.51
N ALA A 49 6.32 -19.29 19.69
CA ALA A 49 5.00 -18.75 19.90
C ALA A 49 4.95 -17.24 19.59
N ASP A 50 5.98 -16.48 20.00
CA ASP A 50 6.09 -15.05 19.71
C ASP A 50 6.31 -14.77 18.22
N ILE A 51 7.13 -15.59 17.54
CA ILE A 51 7.33 -15.47 16.08
C ILE A 51 5.99 -15.64 15.34
N SER A 52 5.23 -16.67 15.72
CA SER A 52 3.90 -16.92 15.17
C SER A 52 2.93 -15.78 15.48
N ALA A 53 3.00 -15.23 16.70
CA ALA A 53 2.18 -14.12 17.14
C ALA A 53 2.45 -12.83 16.37
N VAL A 54 3.73 -12.47 16.18
CA VAL A 54 4.10 -11.29 15.38
C VAL A 54 3.73 -11.48 13.92
N SER A 55 3.95 -12.68 13.36
CA SER A 55 3.56 -12.98 11.97
C SER A 55 2.05 -12.81 11.75
N THR A 56 1.22 -13.44 12.60
CA THR A 56 -0.24 -13.38 12.47
C THR A 56 -0.78 -11.99 12.84
N GLY A 57 -0.26 -11.38 13.92
CA GLY A 57 -0.66 -10.05 14.36
C GLY A 57 -0.30 -8.95 13.36
N SER A 58 0.87 -9.03 12.73
CA SER A 58 1.26 -8.07 11.68
C SER A 58 0.41 -8.21 10.42
N GLN A 59 0.01 -9.42 10.03
CA GLN A 59 -0.97 -9.61 8.93
C GLN A 59 -2.32 -8.96 9.25
N ALA A 60 -2.80 -9.11 10.48
CA ALA A 60 -4.01 -8.43 10.95
C ALA A 60 -3.89 -6.91 10.80
N MET A 61 -2.80 -6.35 11.28
CA MET A 61 -2.54 -4.91 11.20
C MET A 61 -2.29 -4.42 9.79
N HIS A 62 -1.75 -5.28 8.92
CA HIS A 62 -1.60 -4.96 7.50
C HIS A 62 -2.94 -4.75 6.80
N LEU A 63 -3.95 -5.56 7.09
CA LEU A 63 -5.32 -5.36 6.57
C LEU A 63 -5.90 -4.03 7.02
N VAL A 64 -5.73 -3.67 8.31
CA VAL A 64 -6.17 -2.37 8.84
C VAL A 64 -5.44 -1.22 8.16
N THR A 65 -4.12 -1.33 7.98
CA THR A 65 -3.31 -0.30 7.33
C THR A 65 -3.68 -0.16 5.85
N SER A 66 -3.95 -1.24 5.13
CA SER A 66 -4.40 -1.20 3.73
C SER A 66 -5.72 -0.45 3.59
N LEU A 67 -6.68 -0.72 4.49
CA LEU A 67 -7.93 0.05 4.56
C LEU A 67 -7.67 1.56 4.77
N LEU A 68 -6.77 1.90 5.68
CA LEU A 68 -6.40 3.29 5.97
C LEU A 68 -5.70 3.97 4.79
N VAL A 69 -4.77 3.29 4.13
CA VAL A 69 -4.07 3.81 2.93
C VAL A 69 -5.07 4.10 1.82
N GLY A 70 -6.01 3.19 1.56
CA GLY A 70 -7.09 3.41 0.60
C GLY A 70 -7.94 4.64 0.96
N LEU A 71 -8.41 4.73 2.20
CA LEU A 71 -9.21 5.87 2.67
C LEU A 71 -8.44 7.19 2.58
N THR A 72 -7.18 7.22 3.02
CA THR A 72 -6.35 8.43 3.01
C THR A 72 -5.93 8.86 1.60
N THR A 73 -5.99 7.98 0.60
CA THR A 73 -5.81 8.36 -0.82
C THR A 73 -6.86 9.38 -1.25
N GLY A 74 -8.08 9.33 -0.68
CA GLY A 74 -9.10 10.37 -0.87
C GLY A 74 -8.63 11.76 -0.45
N VAL A 75 -7.85 11.86 0.64
CA VAL A 75 -7.23 13.13 1.08
C VAL A 75 -6.19 13.59 0.06
N THR A 76 -5.29 12.70 -0.36
CA THR A 76 -4.25 13.01 -1.35
C THR A 76 -4.85 13.59 -2.63
N VAL A 77 -5.90 12.96 -3.16
CA VAL A 77 -6.55 13.37 -4.41
C VAL A 77 -7.29 14.69 -4.25
N LEU A 78 -8.14 14.81 -3.21
CA LEU A 78 -8.95 16.02 -3.00
C LEU A 78 -8.06 17.24 -2.72
N LEU A 79 -7.04 17.06 -1.85
CA LEU A 79 -6.07 18.10 -1.54
C LEU A 79 -5.25 18.51 -2.77
N GLY A 80 -4.76 17.53 -3.54
CA GLY A 80 -4.02 17.79 -4.78
C GLY A 80 -4.86 18.59 -5.78
N GLN A 81 -6.13 18.27 -5.95
CA GLN A 81 -7.05 19.03 -6.81
C GLN A 81 -7.26 20.47 -6.32
N LYS A 82 -7.35 20.71 -5.00
CA LYS A 82 -7.50 22.07 -4.45
C LYS A 82 -6.23 22.89 -4.60
N ILE A 83 -5.08 22.30 -4.37
CA ILE A 83 -3.76 22.94 -4.61
C ILE A 83 -3.60 23.27 -6.10
N GLY A 84 -3.97 22.33 -6.97
CA GLY A 84 -3.92 22.55 -8.43
C GLY A 84 -4.81 23.71 -8.89
N LYS A 85 -5.99 23.90 -8.26
CA LYS A 85 -6.87 25.04 -8.53
C LYS A 85 -6.33 26.40 -8.08
N GLY A 86 -5.17 26.42 -7.42
CA GLY A 86 -4.62 27.68 -6.88
C GLY A 86 -5.40 28.25 -5.70
N ARG A 87 -6.14 27.41 -4.96
CA ARG A 87 -6.96 27.79 -3.80
C ARG A 87 -6.39 27.24 -2.49
N PRO A 88 -5.27 27.81 -2.00
CA PRO A 88 -4.60 27.32 -0.80
C PRO A 88 -5.45 27.40 0.47
N ASP A 89 -6.37 28.37 0.57
CA ASP A 89 -7.28 28.47 1.73
C ASP A 89 -8.24 27.28 1.81
N GLU A 90 -8.71 26.77 0.66
CA GLU A 90 -9.55 25.57 0.62
C GLU A 90 -8.75 24.30 0.98
N ALA A 91 -7.43 24.30 0.75
CA ALA A 91 -6.54 23.21 1.14
C ALA A 91 -6.50 23.04 2.66
N GLY A 92 -6.41 24.14 3.42
CA GLY A 92 -6.50 24.10 4.88
C GLY A 92 -7.81 23.48 5.39
N ASN A 93 -8.95 23.79 4.74
CA ASN A 93 -10.24 23.20 5.10
C ASN A 93 -10.29 21.68 4.82
N VAL A 94 -9.67 21.21 3.71
CA VAL A 94 -9.55 19.77 3.43
C VAL A 94 -8.74 19.08 4.52
N VAL A 95 -7.60 19.65 4.92
CA VAL A 95 -6.75 19.09 5.99
C VAL A 95 -7.50 19.06 7.32
N GLY A 96 -8.18 20.16 7.70
CA GLY A 96 -8.97 20.23 8.93
C GLY A 96 -10.10 19.19 8.96
N SER A 97 -10.84 19.06 7.86
CA SER A 97 -11.90 18.04 7.74
C SER A 97 -11.34 16.62 7.76
N ALA A 98 -10.16 16.39 7.15
CA ALA A 98 -9.46 15.10 7.20
C ALA A 98 -9.05 14.76 8.63
N ILE A 99 -8.48 15.69 9.40
CA ILE A 99 -8.11 15.45 10.80
C ILE A 99 -9.34 15.03 11.61
N CYS A 100 -10.46 15.79 11.53
CA CYS A 100 -11.69 15.45 12.24
C CYS A 100 -12.22 14.07 11.86
N LEU A 101 -12.30 13.79 10.55
CA LEU A 101 -12.77 12.50 10.03
C LEU A 101 -11.89 11.34 10.56
N PHE A 102 -10.57 11.46 10.42
CA PHE A 102 -9.67 10.36 10.75
C PHE A 102 -9.45 10.18 12.24
N VAL A 103 -9.65 11.19 13.06
CA VAL A 103 -9.77 11.03 14.53
C VAL A 103 -10.98 10.16 14.85
N CYS A 104 -12.15 10.41 14.24
CA CYS A 104 -13.32 9.55 14.43
C CYS A 104 -13.09 8.12 13.91
N VAL A 105 -12.44 7.97 12.75
CA VAL A 105 -12.07 6.65 12.21
C VAL A 105 -11.10 5.94 13.17
N ALA A 106 -10.11 6.64 13.71
CA ALA A 106 -9.16 6.07 14.67
C ALA A 106 -9.87 5.58 15.95
N LEU A 107 -10.75 6.40 16.53
CA LEU A 107 -11.52 6.03 17.71
C LEU A 107 -12.45 4.85 17.45
N ALA A 108 -13.14 4.85 16.31
CA ALA A 108 -14.01 3.74 15.91
C ALA A 108 -13.23 2.45 15.68
N LEU A 109 -12.08 2.50 15.00
CA LEU A 109 -11.21 1.34 14.80
C LEU A 109 -10.60 0.84 16.12
N THR A 110 -10.15 1.74 17.00
CA THR A 110 -9.65 1.37 18.32
C THR A 110 -10.72 0.63 19.11
N ALA A 111 -11.95 1.15 19.18
CA ALA A 111 -13.06 0.50 19.89
C ALA A 111 -13.42 -0.86 19.26
N LEU A 112 -13.54 -0.91 17.93
CA LEU A 112 -13.89 -2.13 17.19
C LEU A 112 -12.83 -3.22 17.35
N LEU A 113 -11.56 -2.88 17.10
CA LEU A 113 -10.45 -3.83 17.19
C LEU A 113 -10.24 -4.31 18.63
N SER A 114 -10.34 -3.41 19.63
CA SER A 114 -10.23 -3.80 21.03
C SER A 114 -11.36 -4.72 21.47
N ALA A 115 -12.60 -4.47 21.02
CA ALA A 115 -13.75 -5.31 21.34
C ALA A 115 -13.72 -6.67 20.60
N LEU A 116 -13.22 -6.71 19.38
CA LEU A 116 -13.22 -7.87 18.50
C LEU A 116 -11.84 -8.54 18.36
N THR A 117 -10.88 -8.23 19.22
CA THR A 117 -9.51 -8.78 19.13
C THR A 117 -9.50 -10.31 19.09
N GLU A 118 -10.18 -10.96 20.05
CA GLU A 118 -10.20 -12.43 20.13
C GLU A 118 -10.93 -13.08 18.96
N PRO A 119 -12.16 -12.67 18.58
CA PRO A 119 -12.81 -13.14 17.36
C PRO A 119 -11.95 -12.96 16.11
N PHE A 120 -11.23 -11.84 16.02
CA PHE A 120 -10.37 -11.54 14.87
C PHE A 120 -9.15 -12.47 14.82
N CYS A 121 -8.49 -12.71 15.96
CA CYS A 121 -7.38 -13.66 16.05
C CYS A 121 -7.82 -15.10 15.74
N ARG A 122 -9.02 -15.49 16.16
CA ARG A 122 -9.62 -16.80 15.81
C ARG A 122 -9.94 -16.91 14.31
N LEU A 123 -10.46 -15.84 13.71
CA LEU A 123 -10.71 -15.78 12.27
C LEU A 123 -9.42 -15.94 11.44
N LEU A 124 -8.30 -15.40 11.93
CA LEU A 124 -6.98 -15.56 11.35
C LEU A 124 -6.33 -16.91 11.66
N GLN A 125 -7.04 -17.80 12.37
CA GLN A 125 -6.56 -19.14 12.74
C GLN A 125 -5.22 -19.10 13.49
N ALA A 126 -5.06 -18.12 14.41
CA ALA A 126 -3.90 -18.07 15.27
C ALA A 126 -3.73 -19.40 16.03
N PRO A 127 -2.56 -20.06 16.01
CA PRO A 127 -2.32 -21.30 16.72
C PRO A 127 -2.59 -21.14 18.22
N GLU A 128 -3.11 -22.19 18.89
CA GLU A 128 -3.46 -22.13 20.31
C GLU A 128 -2.29 -21.67 21.19
N GLU A 129 -1.08 -22.15 20.92
CA GLU A 129 0.14 -21.80 21.65
C GLU A 129 0.53 -20.32 21.47
N ALA A 130 0.22 -19.72 20.32
CA ALA A 130 0.50 -18.33 19.98
C ALA A 130 -0.72 -17.42 20.23
N PHE A 131 -1.88 -17.95 20.62
CA PHE A 131 -3.13 -17.18 20.68
C PHE A 131 -3.05 -16.00 21.67
N VAL A 132 -2.51 -16.23 22.86
CA VAL A 132 -2.36 -15.18 23.89
C VAL A 132 -1.37 -14.10 23.44
N PRO A 133 -0.14 -14.42 22.97
CA PRO A 133 0.77 -13.42 22.45
C PRO A 133 0.21 -12.67 21.22
N THR A 134 -0.51 -13.35 20.30
CA THR A 134 -1.16 -12.71 19.13
C THR A 134 -2.22 -11.71 19.60
N THR A 135 -3.05 -12.09 20.56
CA THR A 135 -4.09 -11.22 21.12
C THR A 135 -3.47 -10.00 21.79
N GLN A 136 -2.39 -10.18 22.56
CA GLN A 136 -1.65 -9.06 23.16
C GLN A 136 -1.07 -8.11 22.10
N TYR A 137 -0.43 -8.66 21.06
CA TYR A 137 0.10 -7.89 19.94
C TYR A 137 -0.98 -7.02 19.28
N VAL A 138 -2.11 -7.63 18.91
CA VAL A 138 -3.21 -6.92 18.26
C VAL A 138 -3.85 -5.88 19.18
N ARG A 139 -4.00 -6.17 20.49
CA ARG A 139 -4.52 -5.19 21.48
C ARG A 139 -3.62 -3.97 21.62
N ILE A 140 -2.31 -4.17 21.71
CA ILE A 140 -1.34 -3.06 21.81
C ILE A 140 -1.40 -2.19 20.55
N CYS A 141 -1.38 -2.82 19.36
CA CYS A 141 -1.51 -2.09 18.09
C CYS A 141 -2.86 -1.39 17.98
N SER A 142 -3.94 -2.01 18.47
CA SER A 142 -5.29 -1.41 18.51
C SER A 142 -5.33 -0.17 19.37
N ALA A 143 -4.72 -0.20 20.56
CA ALA A 143 -4.59 0.97 21.42
C ALA A 143 -3.77 2.09 20.76
N GLY A 144 -2.77 1.72 19.93
CA GLY A 144 -1.95 2.64 19.15
C GLY A 144 -2.56 3.12 17.83
N THR A 145 -3.78 2.69 17.48
CA THR A 145 -4.40 2.99 16.17
C THR A 145 -4.46 4.48 15.85
N LEU A 146 -4.59 5.34 16.85
CA LEU A 146 -4.56 6.80 16.66
C LEU A 146 -3.25 7.26 15.99
N PHE A 147 -2.11 6.72 16.41
CA PHE A 147 -0.81 7.05 15.83
C PHE A 147 -0.65 6.45 14.44
N ILE A 148 -1.15 5.21 14.23
CA ILE A 148 -1.16 4.54 12.92
C ILE A 148 -1.96 5.37 11.91
N VAL A 149 -3.13 5.83 12.29
CA VAL A 149 -4.00 6.67 11.45
C VAL A 149 -3.33 8.03 11.18
N ALA A 150 -2.83 8.70 12.23
CA ALA A 150 -2.16 10.00 12.09
C ALA A 150 -0.94 9.92 11.15
N PHE A 151 -0.12 8.86 11.27
CA PHE A 151 1.02 8.60 10.39
C PHE A 151 0.59 8.52 8.91
N ASN A 152 -0.47 7.76 8.60
CA ASN A 152 -0.98 7.62 7.24
C ASN A 152 -1.60 8.91 6.70
N VAL A 153 -2.34 9.66 7.54
CA VAL A 153 -2.94 10.95 7.17
C VAL A 153 -1.87 11.99 6.85
N ILE A 154 -0.84 12.13 7.69
CA ILE A 154 0.30 13.02 7.44
C ILE A 154 0.95 12.69 6.10
N GLY A 155 1.26 11.41 5.87
CA GLY A 155 1.81 10.96 4.60
C GLY A 155 0.94 11.34 3.39
N SER A 156 -0.38 11.18 3.51
CA SER A 156 -1.34 11.49 2.46
C SER A 156 -1.48 13.00 2.19
N VAL A 157 -1.46 13.82 3.24
CA VAL A 157 -1.46 15.28 3.12
C VAL A 157 -0.24 15.75 2.33
N PHE A 158 0.96 15.28 2.71
CA PHE A 158 2.18 15.68 2.00
C PHE A 158 2.22 15.20 0.56
N ARG A 159 1.77 13.96 0.28
CA ARG A 159 1.63 13.48 -1.11
C ARG A 159 0.68 14.38 -1.91
N GLY A 160 -0.45 14.79 -1.34
CA GLY A 160 -1.39 15.71 -1.98
C GLY A 160 -0.78 17.10 -2.26
N LEU A 161 0.12 17.57 -1.39
CA LEU A 161 0.89 18.80 -1.58
C LEU A 161 2.00 18.68 -2.64
N GLY A 162 2.30 17.47 -3.13
CA GLY A 162 3.41 17.22 -4.04
C GLY A 162 4.77 17.11 -3.35
N ASP A 163 4.78 16.84 -2.04
CA ASP A 163 6.01 16.62 -1.27
C ASP A 163 6.11 15.13 -0.88
N SER A 164 7.02 14.40 -1.51
CA SER A 164 7.32 12.99 -1.18
C SER A 164 8.48 12.83 -0.19
N LYS A 165 9.23 13.90 0.08
CA LYS A 165 10.38 13.85 0.99
C LYS A 165 9.92 13.76 2.45
N MET A 166 8.85 14.49 2.81
CA MET A 166 8.33 14.43 4.18
C MET A 166 7.82 13.02 4.56
N PRO A 167 6.98 12.36 3.75
CA PRO A 167 6.64 10.95 4.01
C PRO A 167 7.86 10.04 4.15
N LEU A 168 8.89 10.21 3.32
CA LEU A 168 10.12 9.43 3.43
C LEU A 168 10.83 9.67 4.78
N ILE A 169 10.98 10.92 5.19
CA ILE A 169 11.61 11.27 6.47
C ILE A 169 10.80 10.68 7.64
N THR A 170 9.47 10.80 7.58
CA THR A 170 8.55 10.25 8.58
C THR A 170 8.71 8.74 8.73
N VAL A 171 8.77 8.01 7.59
CA VAL A 171 8.99 6.56 7.58
C VAL A 171 10.39 6.20 8.05
N ALA A 172 11.43 6.95 7.66
CA ALA A 172 12.81 6.69 8.09
C ALA A 172 12.97 6.84 9.61
N ILE A 173 12.34 7.87 10.20
CA ILE A 173 12.32 8.06 11.66
C ILE A 173 11.61 6.87 12.33
N ALA A 174 10.44 6.47 11.80
CA ALA A 174 9.71 5.32 12.33
C ALA A 174 10.54 4.04 12.25
N CYS A 175 11.20 3.78 11.11
CA CYS A 175 12.04 2.60 10.90
C CYS A 175 13.20 2.53 11.92
N VAL A 176 13.96 3.61 12.07
CA VAL A 176 15.08 3.67 13.02
C VAL A 176 14.57 3.49 14.46
N THR A 177 13.50 4.20 14.84
CA THR A 177 12.92 4.11 16.20
C THR A 177 12.38 2.71 16.48
N ASN A 178 11.75 2.06 15.49
CA ASN A 178 11.22 0.71 15.63
C ASN A 178 12.36 -0.31 15.84
N ILE A 179 13.41 -0.28 15.02
CA ILE A 179 14.57 -1.20 15.16
C ILE A 179 15.19 -1.06 16.56
N PHE A 180 15.41 0.16 17.04
CA PHE A 180 15.93 0.38 18.39
C PHE A 180 14.94 -0.08 19.47
N GLY A 181 13.64 0.16 19.26
CA GLY A 181 12.57 -0.28 20.15
C GLY A 181 12.50 -1.79 20.25
N ASP A 182 12.60 -2.51 19.13
CA ASP A 182 12.60 -3.96 19.10
C ASP A 182 13.80 -4.53 19.84
N LEU A 183 15.01 -4.04 19.56
CA LEU A 183 16.20 -4.49 20.27
C LEU A 183 16.10 -4.24 21.78
N LEU A 184 15.53 -3.10 22.20
CA LEU A 184 15.37 -2.77 23.60
C LEU A 184 14.28 -3.62 24.27
N LEU A 185 13.10 -3.70 23.66
CA LEU A 185 11.92 -4.33 24.29
C LEU A 185 11.91 -5.86 24.12
N VAL A 186 12.40 -6.37 22.99
CA VAL A 186 12.40 -7.83 22.73
C VAL A 186 13.67 -8.48 23.25
N ASP A 187 14.87 -7.90 22.98
CA ASP A 187 16.15 -8.51 23.39
C ASP A 187 16.46 -8.20 24.87
N VAL A 188 16.46 -6.91 25.28
CA VAL A 188 16.87 -6.53 26.64
C VAL A 188 15.78 -6.79 27.66
N PHE A 189 14.54 -6.33 27.40
CA PHE A 189 13.41 -6.52 28.33
C PHE A 189 12.66 -7.84 28.17
N GLN A 190 12.97 -8.65 27.18
CA GLN A 190 12.41 -10.00 26.94
C GLN A 190 10.86 -10.00 26.86
N MET A 191 10.28 -8.94 26.25
CA MET A 191 8.82 -8.78 26.16
C MET A 191 8.19 -9.55 24.99
N GLY A 192 8.96 -10.30 24.18
CA GLY A 192 8.46 -11.10 23.07
C GLY A 192 7.60 -10.32 22.08
N ALA A 193 6.49 -10.90 21.65
CA ALA A 193 5.57 -10.27 20.69
C ALA A 193 4.98 -8.94 21.18
N ALA A 194 4.71 -8.81 22.49
CA ALA A 194 4.22 -7.57 23.07
C ALA A 194 5.25 -6.43 22.96
N GLY A 195 6.54 -6.76 23.10
CA GLY A 195 7.65 -5.82 22.89
C GLY A 195 7.69 -5.28 21.45
N ALA A 196 7.58 -6.14 20.45
CA ALA A 196 7.52 -5.76 19.04
C ALA A 196 6.30 -4.86 18.72
N ALA A 197 5.12 -5.19 19.27
CA ALA A 197 3.93 -4.35 19.12
C ALA A 197 4.13 -2.95 19.71
N LEU A 198 4.70 -2.87 20.93
CA LEU A 198 4.99 -1.60 21.58
C LEU A 198 6.03 -0.78 20.80
N ALA A 199 7.10 -1.42 20.30
CA ALA A 199 8.11 -0.78 19.49
C ALA A 199 7.49 -0.16 18.21
N THR A 200 6.62 -0.89 17.54
CA THR A 200 5.91 -0.43 16.34
C THR A 200 5.02 0.78 16.63
N VAL A 201 4.19 0.73 17.67
CA VAL A 201 3.31 1.84 18.06
C VAL A 201 4.12 3.05 18.51
N PHE A 202 5.15 2.84 19.32
CA PHE A 202 6.04 3.91 19.79
C PHE A 202 6.79 4.58 18.64
N ALA A 203 7.29 3.81 17.68
CA ALA A 203 7.96 4.32 16.50
C ALA A 203 7.05 5.23 15.67
N GLN A 204 5.81 4.84 15.47
CA GLN A 204 4.83 5.66 14.77
C GLN A 204 4.44 6.90 15.57
N ALA A 205 4.29 6.79 16.89
CA ALA A 205 4.03 7.95 17.76
C ALA A 205 5.16 8.98 17.69
N VAL A 206 6.41 8.55 17.83
CA VAL A 206 7.60 9.43 17.70
C VAL A 206 7.64 10.08 16.33
N SER A 207 7.40 9.30 15.27
CA SER A 207 7.38 9.82 13.91
C SER A 207 6.29 10.87 13.69
N VAL A 208 5.08 10.65 14.22
CA VAL A 208 3.97 11.62 14.16
C VAL A 208 4.32 12.89 14.92
N ILE A 209 4.82 12.79 16.15
CA ILE A 209 5.18 13.94 16.98
C ILE A 209 6.27 14.80 16.30
N LEU A 210 7.32 14.14 15.79
CA LEU A 210 8.39 14.83 15.08
C LEU A 210 7.90 15.46 13.78
N SER A 211 7.01 14.78 13.05
CA SER A 211 6.40 15.33 11.84
C SER A 211 5.55 16.56 12.14
N LEU A 212 4.75 16.54 13.20
CA LEU A 212 3.96 17.69 13.63
C LEU A 212 4.88 18.87 14.03
N PHE A 213 5.97 18.58 14.74
CA PHE A 213 6.96 19.61 15.09
C PHE A 213 7.60 20.24 13.85
N VAL A 214 7.98 19.42 12.85
CA VAL A 214 8.51 19.94 11.58
C VAL A 214 7.46 20.76 10.83
N ILE A 215 6.19 20.30 10.80
CA ILE A 215 5.08 21.02 10.18
C ILE A 215 4.88 22.39 10.80
N MET A 216 4.89 22.48 12.13
CA MET A 216 4.73 23.76 12.86
C MET A 216 5.85 24.77 12.56
N ARG A 217 7.07 24.30 12.27
CA ARG A 217 8.21 25.15 11.91
C ARG A 217 8.33 25.44 10.43
N ARG A 218 7.66 24.66 9.58
CA ARG A 218 7.75 24.78 8.12
C ARG A 218 6.62 25.66 7.59
N LYS A 219 6.93 26.58 6.69
CA LYS A 219 5.89 27.34 5.96
C LYS A 219 5.17 26.38 4.99
N LEU A 220 3.97 25.99 5.32
CA LEU A 220 3.08 25.27 4.40
C LEU A 220 2.61 26.20 3.27
N PRO A 221 2.20 25.66 2.10
CA PRO A 221 1.65 26.49 1.01
C PRO A 221 0.29 27.12 1.36
N PHE A 222 -0.27 26.84 2.53
CA PHE A 222 -1.51 27.42 3.06
C PHE A 222 -1.34 27.73 4.54
N THR A 223 -2.15 28.68 5.03
CA THR A 223 -2.21 28.99 6.48
C THR A 223 -3.25 28.08 7.10
N PHE A 224 -2.82 27.20 8.04
CA PHE A 224 -3.73 26.39 8.82
C PHE A 224 -4.21 27.16 10.04
N ARG A 225 -5.54 27.32 10.18
CA ARG A 225 -6.17 28.02 11.30
C ARG A 225 -7.01 27.04 12.12
N LYS A 226 -7.15 27.29 13.42
CA LYS A 226 -7.94 26.42 14.31
C LYS A 226 -9.40 26.31 13.90
N GLU A 227 -9.97 27.38 13.30
CA GLU A 227 -11.35 27.42 12.79
C GLU A 227 -11.59 26.44 11.63
N GLN A 228 -10.53 25.98 10.97
CA GLN A 228 -10.60 24.98 9.91
C GLN A 228 -10.70 23.54 10.45
N LEU A 229 -10.44 23.32 11.74
CA LEU A 229 -10.64 22.06 12.44
C LEU A 229 -12.14 21.86 12.69
N ARG A 230 -12.88 21.54 11.62
CA ARG A 230 -14.32 21.30 11.69
C ARG A 230 -14.74 20.24 10.69
N PHE A 231 -15.85 19.56 10.99
CA PHE A 231 -16.52 18.69 10.03
C PHE A 231 -17.18 19.53 8.94
N ASP A 232 -16.52 19.64 7.80
CA ASP A 232 -17.14 20.18 6.58
C ASP A 232 -17.77 19.03 5.81
N ARG A 233 -19.11 18.93 5.82
CA ARG A 233 -19.83 17.82 5.20
C ARG A 233 -19.49 17.59 3.72
N PRO A 234 -19.45 18.59 2.83
CA PRO A 234 -19.00 18.44 1.46
C PRO A 234 -17.58 17.89 1.31
N LEU A 235 -16.63 18.38 2.11
CA LEU A 235 -15.25 17.94 2.04
C LEU A 235 -15.07 16.52 2.60
N THR A 236 -15.68 16.24 3.74
CA THR A 236 -15.70 14.89 4.34
C THR A 236 -16.32 13.86 3.40
N ALA A 237 -17.49 14.19 2.81
CA ALA A 237 -18.12 13.34 1.81
C ALA A 237 -17.23 13.15 0.56
N GLY A 238 -16.53 14.21 0.12
CA GLY A 238 -15.55 14.15 -0.96
C GLY A 238 -14.40 13.18 -0.67
N ILE A 239 -13.80 13.26 0.53
CA ILE A 239 -12.73 12.34 0.97
C ILE A 239 -13.23 10.90 0.98
N LEU A 240 -14.39 10.64 1.58
CA LEU A 240 -14.97 9.29 1.67
C LEU A 240 -15.35 8.73 0.29
N ARG A 241 -15.97 9.56 -0.57
CA ARG A 241 -16.34 9.16 -1.92
C ARG A 241 -15.15 8.75 -2.78
N LEU A 242 -14.00 9.35 -2.54
CA LEU A 242 -12.75 9.01 -3.23
C LEU A 242 -12.02 7.85 -2.56
N GLY A 243 -12.00 7.82 -1.23
CA GLY A 243 -11.20 6.85 -0.46
C GLY A 243 -11.88 5.50 -0.28
N ILE A 244 -13.20 5.44 0.00
CA ILE A 244 -13.90 4.17 0.24
C ILE A 244 -13.77 3.19 -0.93
N PRO A 245 -13.95 3.59 -2.21
CA PRO A 245 -13.77 2.66 -3.31
C PRO A 245 -12.37 2.06 -3.37
N ILE A 246 -11.33 2.86 -3.13
CA ILE A 246 -9.93 2.37 -3.15
C ILE A 246 -9.70 1.42 -1.99
N ALA A 247 -10.11 1.80 -0.78
CA ALA A 247 -9.99 0.96 0.41
C ALA A 247 -10.70 -0.40 0.23
N LEU A 248 -11.91 -0.39 -0.32
CA LEU A 248 -12.67 -1.62 -0.58
C LEU A 248 -12.00 -2.47 -1.65
N GLN A 249 -11.45 -1.85 -2.70
CA GLN A 249 -10.66 -2.58 -3.70
C GLN A 249 -9.46 -3.27 -3.07
N ASP A 250 -8.66 -2.56 -2.26
CA ASP A 250 -7.44 -3.10 -1.68
C ASP A 250 -7.74 -4.29 -0.76
N VAL A 251 -8.79 -4.17 0.08
CA VAL A 251 -9.25 -5.27 0.95
C VAL A 251 -9.73 -6.46 0.12
N LEU A 252 -10.58 -6.25 -0.88
CA LEU A 252 -11.14 -7.34 -1.69
C LEU A 252 -10.07 -8.03 -2.56
N VAL A 253 -9.12 -7.26 -3.11
CA VAL A 253 -7.97 -7.83 -3.81
C VAL A 253 -7.13 -8.67 -2.85
N GLY A 254 -6.89 -8.20 -1.61
CA GLY A 254 -6.23 -8.98 -0.56
C GLY A 254 -6.96 -10.30 -0.27
N VAL A 255 -8.29 -10.26 -0.13
CA VAL A 255 -9.13 -11.47 0.05
C VAL A 255 -8.94 -12.44 -1.12
N SER A 256 -8.84 -11.96 -2.36
CA SER A 256 -8.62 -12.83 -3.52
C SER A 256 -7.29 -13.60 -3.45
N PHE A 257 -6.22 -12.99 -2.92
CA PHE A 257 -4.96 -13.69 -2.70
C PHE A 257 -5.06 -14.75 -1.59
N LEU A 258 -5.82 -14.49 -0.52
CA LEU A 258 -6.09 -15.49 0.51
C LEU A 258 -6.86 -16.70 -0.04
N VAL A 259 -7.80 -16.47 -0.96
CA VAL A 259 -8.51 -17.57 -1.66
C VAL A 259 -7.54 -18.38 -2.52
N ILE A 260 -6.62 -17.74 -3.24
CA ILE A 260 -5.58 -18.43 -4.01
C ILE A 260 -4.68 -19.25 -3.09
N LEU A 261 -4.26 -18.69 -1.98
CA LEU A 261 -3.45 -19.40 -0.98
C LEU A 261 -4.19 -20.65 -0.47
N ALA A 262 -5.49 -20.54 -0.18
CA ALA A 262 -6.31 -21.69 0.21
C ALA A 262 -6.38 -22.77 -0.89
N ILE A 263 -6.50 -22.37 -2.16
CA ILE A 263 -6.44 -23.28 -3.31
C ILE A 263 -5.08 -23.99 -3.36
N VAL A 264 -3.97 -23.26 -3.23
CA VAL A 264 -2.62 -23.82 -3.25
C VAL A 264 -2.39 -24.76 -2.08
N ASN A 265 -2.86 -24.41 -0.87
CA ASN A 265 -2.76 -25.25 0.32
C ASN A 265 -3.43 -26.63 0.12
N SER A 266 -4.47 -26.70 -0.70
CA SER A 266 -5.13 -27.97 -1.03
C SER A 266 -4.31 -28.89 -1.95
N LEU A 267 -3.24 -28.41 -2.58
CA LEU A 267 -2.36 -29.19 -3.44
C LEU A 267 -1.28 -29.94 -2.66
N GLY A 268 -0.91 -29.48 -1.49
CA GLY A 268 0.06 -30.12 -0.62
C GLY A 268 1.02 -29.16 0.07
N LEU A 269 1.80 -29.72 1.00
CA LEU A 269 2.71 -28.96 1.87
C LEU A 269 3.81 -28.26 1.07
N LEU A 270 4.38 -28.93 0.07
CA LEU A 270 5.48 -28.39 -0.72
C LEU A 270 5.05 -27.16 -1.53
N GLN A 271 3.88 -27.26 -2.20
CA GLN A 271 3.31 -26.14 -2.97
C GLN A 271 2.93 -24.98 -2.06
N SER A 272 2.35 -25.26 -0.90
CA SER A 272 2.01 -24.24 0.11
C SER A 272 3.26 -23.50 0.58
N ALA A 273 4.35 -24.22 0.91
CA ALA A 273 5.61 -23.63 1.32
C ALA A 273 6.25 -22.79 0.20
N GLY A 274 6.25 -23.30 -1.04
CA GLY A 274 6.75 -22.59 -2.22
C GLY A 274 5.98 -21.28 -2.46
N MET A 275 4.64 -21.31 -2.38
CA MET A 275 3.79 -20.12 -2.50
C MET A 275 4.11 -19.08 -1.43
N GLY A 276 4.26 -19.50 -0.16
CA GLY A 276 4.60 -18.58 0.93
C GLY A 276 5.94 -17.87 0.75
N ILE A 277 6.93 -18.53 0.14
CA ILE A 277 8.22 -17.90 -0.23
C ILE A 277 8.04 -16.95 -1.42
N ALA A 278 7.31 -17.38 -2.46
CA ALA A 278 7.05 -16.56 -3.63
C ALA A 278 6.30 -15.27 -3.26
N GLU A 279 5.31 -15.32 -2.37
CA GLU A 279 4.59 -14.13 -1.88
C GLU A 279 5.52 -13.09 -1.24
N LYS A 280 6.55 -13.51 -0.50
CA LYS A 280 7.53 -12.58 0.07
C LYS A 280 8.31 -11.85 -1.03
N VAL A 281 8.76 -12.55 -2.06
CA VAL A 281 9.43 -11.93 -3.22
C VAL A 281 8.47 -10.98 -3.94
N CYS A 282 7.22 -11.42 -4.21
CA CYS A 282 6.20 -10.61 -4.86
C CYS A 282 5.90 -9.32 -4.10
N ALA A 283 5.88 -9.35 -2.77
CA ALA A 283 5.64 -8.15 -1.94
C ALA A 283 6.70 -7.07 -2.22
N PHE A 284 7.98 -7.43 -2.31
CA PHE A 284 9.05 -6.49 -2.66
C PHE A 284 8.95 -5.99 -4.12
N VAL A 285 8.63 -6.88 -5.04
CA VAL A 285 8.47 -6.54 -6.46
C VAL A 285 7.32 -5.53 -6.66
N MET A 286 6.23 -5.65 -5.90
CA MET A 286 5.06 -4.76 -5.98
C MET A 286 5.30 -3.36 -5.41
N LEU A 287 6.40 -3.09 -4.72
CA LEU A 287 6.72 -1.75 -4.22
C LEU A 287 6.89 -0.75 -5.37
N LEU A 288 7.49 -1.18 -6.48
CA LEU A 288 7.73 -0.32 -7.63
C LEU A 288 6.42 0.14 -8.31
N PRO A 289 5.52 -0.76 -8.76
CA PRO A 289 4.22 -0.35 -9.31
C PRO A 289 3.42 0.53 -8.34
N SER A 290 3.43 0.19 -7.03
CA SER A 290 2.74 0.95 -5.99
C SER A 290 3.27 2.38 -5.85
N ALA A 291 4.59 2.57 -5.94
CA ALA A 291 5.21 3.89 -5.91
C ALA A 291 4.80 4.73 -7.13
N PHE A 292 4.76 4.12 -8.33
CA PHE A 292 4.29 4.81 -9.53
C PHE A 292 2.80 5.16 -9.43
N SER A 293 1.94 4.25 -8.96
CA SER A 293 0.52 4.52 -8.76
C SER A 293 0.27 5.74 -7.86
N GLN A 294 0.92 5.78 -6.69
CA GLN A 294 0.81 6.90 -5.75
C GLN A 294 1.33 8.21 -6.36
N SER A 295 2.45 8.15 -7.08
CA SER A 295 3.08 9.33 -7.69
C SER A 295 2.25 9.90 -8.83
N VAL A 296 1.75 9.04 -9.70
CA VAL A 296 0.85 9.43 -10.80
C VAL A 296 -0.44 10.00 -10.24
N SER A 297 -1.01 9.40 -9.20
CA SER A 297 -2.24 9.89 -8.56
C SER A 297 -2.07 11.32 -8.03
N ALA A 298 -0.98 11.60 -7.32
CA ALA A 298 -0.70 12.93 -6.79
C ALA A 298 -0.46 13.96 -7.91
N PHE A 299 0.34 13.61 -8.92
CA PHE A 299 0.64 14.47 -10.06
C PHE A 299 -0.63 14.78 -10.88
N VAL A 300 -1.42 13.76 -11.20
CA VAL A 300 -2.66 13.89 -11.97
C VAL A 300 -3.70 14.70 -11.20
N ALA A 301 -3.84 14.48 -9.89
CA ALA A 301 -4.78 15.24 -9.06
C ALA A 301 -4.51 16.74 -9.12
N GLN A 302 -3.24 17.18 -9.00
CA GLN A 302 -2.89 18.60 -9.10
C GLN A 302 -3.12 19.15 -10.51
N ASN A 303 -2.74 18.41 -11.56
CA ASN A 303 -2.94 18.87 -12.94
C ASN A 303 -4.42 18.90 -13.34
N THR A 304 -5.24 17.97 -12.83
CA THR A 304 -6.69 17.99 -12.98
C THR A 304 -7.30 19.22 -12.31
N GLY A 305 -6.85 19.52 -11.08
CA GLY A 305 -7.26 20.74 -10.38
C GLY A 305 -6.91 22.02 -11.13
N ALA A 306 -5.73 22.06 -11.76
CA ALA A 306 -5.24 23.18 -12.55
C ALA A 306 -5.87 23.31 -13.97
N GLY A 307 -6.77 22.41 -14.36
CA GLY A 307 -7.34 22.40 -15.71
C GLY A 307 -6.32 22.05 -16.81
N LYS A 308 -5.29 21.23 -16.49
CA LYS A 308 -4.22 20.82 -17.42
C LYS A 308 -4.30 19.32 -17.78
N PRO A 309 -5.39 18.84 -18.42
CA PRO A 309 -5.60 17.41 -18.69
C PRO A 309 -4.50 16.81 -19.58
N GLU A 310 -3.97 17.58 -20.54
CA GLU A 310 -2.91 17.10 -21.44
C GLU A 310 -1.61 16.78 -20.68
N ARG A 311 -1.29 17.53 -19.62
CA ARG A 311 -0.14 17.20 -18.75
C ARG A 311 -0.38 15.92 -17.97
N ALA A 312 -1.61 15.69 -17.49
CA ALA A 312 -1.99 14.46 -16.81
C ALA A 312 -1.86 13.23 -17.73
N LYS A 313 -2.30 13.34 -19.00
CA LYS A 313 -2.14 12.28 -20.02
C LYS A 313 -0.68 11.99 -20.33
N LYS A 314 0.13 13.04 -20.53
CA LYS A 314 1.59 12.87 -20.76
C LYS A 314 2.29 12.22 -19.56
N ALA A 315 1.89 12.57 -18.32
CA ALA A 315 2.43 11.95 -17.12
C ALA A 315 2.11 10.45 -17.08
N LEU A 316 0.89 10.02 -17.44
CA LEU A 316 0.55 8.62 -17.59
C LEU A 316 1.47 7.90 -18.58
N CYS A 317 1.64 8.46 -19.79
CA CYS A 317 2.51 7.85 -20.81
C CYS A 317 3.97 7.72 -20.33
N TYR A 318 4.54 8.79 -19.76
CA TYR A 318 5.90 8.74 -19.24
C TYR A 318 6.04 7.73 -18.08
N SER A 319 5.06 7.65 -17.19
CA SER A 319 5.07 6.70 -16.09
C SER A 319 5.03 5.26 -16.57
N VAL A 320 4.18 4.96 -17.56
CA VAL A 320 4.10 3.62 -18.16
C VAL A 320 5.44 3.25 -18.80
N VAL A 321 6.05 4.14 -19.59
CA VAL A 321 7.34 3.85 -20.24
C VAL A 321 8.43 3.57 -19.21
N VAL A 322 8.59 4.44 -18.21
CA VAL A 322 9.64 4.26 -17.19
C VAL A 322 9.38 3.04 -16.34
N SER A 323 8.14 2.84 -15.87
CA SER A 323 7.77 1.66 -15.08
C SER A 323 8.01 0.38 -15.86
N LEU A 324 7.68 0.36 -17.17
CA LEU A 324 7.91 -0.80 -18.04
C LEU A 324 9.40 -1.08 -18.21
N CYS A 325 10.24 -0.04 -18.46
CA CYS A 325 11.69 -0.23 -18.58
C CYS A 325 12.28 -0.90 -17.32
N ILE A 326 11.85 -0.47 -16.13
CA ILE A 326 12.32 -1.08 -14.87
C ILE A 326 11.74 -2.48 -14.71
N SER A 327 10.47 -2.67 -15.08
CA SER A 327 9.80 -3.98 -14.95
C SER A 327 10.35 -5.04 -15.91
N VAL A 328 10.93 -4.66 -17.05
CA VAL A 328 11.67 -5.60 -17.91
C VAL A 328 12.88 -6.17 -17.17
N PHE A 329 13.59 -5.34 -16.39
CA PHE A 329 14.69 -5.81 -15.56
C PHE A 329 14.19 -6.74 -14.43
N VAL A 330 13.11 -6.35 -13.75
CA VAL A 330 12.46 -7.17 -12.73
C VAL A 330 11.95 -8.50 -13.31
N PHE A 331 11.33 -8.46 -14.50
CA PHE A 331 10.91 -9.64 -15.24
C PHE A 331 12.08 -10.60 -15.48
N TYR A 332 13.20 -10.10 -15.97
CA TYR A 332 14.37 -10.93 -16.24
C TYR A 332 14.83 -11.69 -15.01
N PHE A 333 14.98 -11.02 -13.87
CA PHE A 333 15.41 -11.67 -12.63
C PHE A 333 14.37 -12.67 -12.09
N ASN A 334 13.10 -12.32 -12.07
CA ASN A 334 12.05 -13.23 -11.59
C ASN A 334 11.86 -14.46 -12.49
N PHE A 335 12.02 -14.28 -13.81
CA PHE A 335 11.77 -15.38 -14.77
C PHE A 335 12.96 -16.34 -14.87
N PHE A 336 14.18 -15.81 -14.94
CA PHE A 336 15.38 -16.62 -15.18
C PHE A 336 16.15 -16.95 -13.91
N HIS A 337 16.01 -16.16 -12.85
CA HIS A 337 16.75 -16.28 -11.59
C HIS A 337 15.81 -16.25 -10.37
N GLY A 338 14.57 -16.75 -10.53
CA GLY A 338 13.59 -16.84 -9.45
C GLY A 338 14.05 -17.74 -8.30
N ASP A 339 14.86 -18.74 -8.60
CA ASP A 339 15.52 -19.61 -7.62
C ASP A 339 16.48 -18.86 -6.69
N LEU A 340 17.30 -17.94 -7.23
CA LEU A 340 18.17 -17.07 -6.42
C LEU A 340 17.37 -16.16 -5.50
N LEU A 341 16.25 -15.58 -6.01
CA LEU A 341 15.39 -14.72 -5.21
C LEU A 341 14.66 -15.50 -4.10
N ALA A 342 14.15 -16.69 -4.41
CA ALA A 342 13.53 -17.58 -3.45
C ALA A 342 14.54 -18.09 -2.40
N GLY A 343 15.77 -18.37 -2.82
CA GLY A 343 16.88 -18.81 -1.95
C GLY A 343 17.31 -17.80 -0.88
N ILE A 344 16.90 -16.50 -1.02
CA ILE A 344 17.08 -15.51 0.05
C ILE A 344 16.20 -15.85 1.27
N PHE A 345 15.06 -16.52 1.04
CA PHE A 345 14.02 -16.76 2.06
C PHE A 345 13.90 -18.24 2.48
N ALA A 346 14.51 -19.16 1.75
CA ALA A 346 14.43 -20.59 2.03
C ALA A 346 15.78 -21.29 1.76
N ASN A 347 16.01 -22.40 2.49
CA ASN A 347 17.19 -23.26 2.31
C ASN A 347 16.83 -24.60 1.64
N ASP A 348 15.55 -25.00 1.68
CA ASP A 348 15.10 -26.24 1.07
C ASP A 348 14.98 -26.08 -0.45
N HIS A 349 15.78 -26.86 -1.17
CA HIS A 349 15.87 -26.80 -2.63
C HIS A 349 14.53 -27.12 -3.32
N ALA A 350 13.73 -28.04 -2.79
CA ALA A 350 12.42 -28.38 -3.37
C ALA A 350 11.43 -27.20 -3.22
N VAL A 351 11.43 -26.55 -2.06
CA VAL A 351 10.59 -25.35 -1.82
C VAL A 351 11.03 -24.20 -2.71
N ILE A 352 12.35 -23.99 -2.90
CA ILE A 352 12.91 -22.97 -3.78
C ILE A 352 12.43 -23.18 -5.23
N LEU A 353 12.44 -24.42 -5.74
CA LEU A 353 12.00 -24.71 -7.09
C LEU A 353 10.49 -24.45 -7.30
N GLU A 354 9.65 -24.81 -6.33
CA GLU A 354 8.22 -24.50 -6.38
C GLU A 354 7.98 -22.99 -6.34
N ALA A 355 8.68 -22.25 -5.48
CA ALA A 355 8.60 -20.79 -5.45
C ALA A 355 9.05 -20.17 -6.78
N ALA A 356 10.17 -20.64 -7.36
CA ALA A 356 10.66 -20.17 -8.66
C ALA A 356 9.66 -20.47 -9.79
N ASP A 357 8.96 -21.59 -9.73
CA ASP A 357 7.92 -21.93 -10.71
C ASP A 357 6.74 -20.94 -10.67
N TYR A 358 6.30 -20.54 -9.49
CA TYR A 358 5.32 -19.45 -9.32
C TYR A 358 5.84 -18.11 -9.81
N LEU A 359 7.09 -17.76 -9.44
CA LEU A 359 7.72 -16.48 -9.80
C LEU A 359 7.87 -16.31 -11.32
N LYS A 360 8.03 -17.39 -12.10
CA LYS A 360 8.02 -17.32 -13.58
C LYS A 360 6.71 -16.81 -14.13
N ALA A 361 5.58 -17.29 -13.60
CA ALA A 361 4.26 -16.79 -14.00
C ALA A 361 4.07 -15.33 -13.56
N TYR A 362 4.47 -15.03 -12.33
CA TYR A 362 4.38 -13.69 -11.77
C TYR A 362 5.29 -12.67 -12.48
N ALA A 363 6.41 -13.10 -13.04
CA ALA A 363 7.28 -12.26 -13.86
C ALA A 363 6.52 -11.64 -15.05
N ILE A 364 5.64 -12.41 -15.69
CA ILE A 364 4.79 -11.91 -16.78
C ILE A 364 3.88 -10.80 -16.26
N ASP A 365 3.33 -10.97 -15.06
CA ASP A 365 2.49 -9.95 -14.42
C ASP A 365 3.25 -8.66 -14.10
N CYS A 366 4.54 -8.73 -13.79
CA CYS A 366 5.36 -7.54 -13.54
C CYS A 366 5.38 -6.56 -14.72
N LEU A 367 5.35 -7.05 -15.96
CA LEU A 367 5.25 -6.20 -17.14
C LEU A 367 3.86 -5.56 -17.26
N LEU A 368 2.81 -6.32 -16.99
CA LEU A 368 1.43 -5.88 -17.10
C LEU A 368 1.05 -4.90 -15.97
N THR A 369 1.55 -5.12 -14.77
CA THR A 369 1.33 -4.23 -13.62
C THR A 369 1.91 -2.83 -13.84
N SER A 370 2.95 -2.69 -14.66
CA SER A 370 3.48 -1.38 -15.07
C SER A 370 2.41 -0.52 -15.75
N PHE A 371 1.56 -1.12 -16.56
CA PHE A 371 0.42 -0.44 -17.16
C PHE A 371 -0.69 -0.25 -16.13
N LEU A 372 -1.12 -1.32 -15.48
CA LEU A 372 -2.27 -1.30 -14.58
C LEU A 372 -2.13 -0.27 -13.48
N PHE A 373 -1.00 -0.28 -12.76
CA PHE A 373 -0.81 0.62 -11.61
C PHE A 373 -0.67 2.08 -12.03
N CYS A 374 -0.08 2.37 -13.21
CA CYS A 374 -0.07 3.72 -13.76
C CYS A 374 -1.49 4.19 -14.11
N PHE A 375 -2.34 3.33 -14.71
CA PHE A 375 -3.74 3.65 -14.97
C PHE A 375 -4.57 3.79 -13.67
N VAL A 376 -4.35 2.94 -12.68
CA VAL A 376 -4.97 3.06 -11.34
C VAL A 376 -4.63 4.42 -10.73
N GLY A 377 -3.36 4.81 -10.74
CA GLY A 377 -2.92 6.12 -10.27
C GLY A 377 -3.57 7.28 -11.07
N TYR A 378 -3.61 7.17 -12.39
CA TYR A 378 -4.21 8.16 -13.26
C TYR A 378 -5.72 8.35 -12.98
N PHE A 379 -6.49 7.27 -12.96
CA PHE A 379 -7.92 7.36 -12.69
C PHE A 379 -8.22 7.79 -11.25
N SER A 380 -7.42 7.38 -10.28
CA SER A 380 -7.52 7.87 -8.90
C SER A 380 -7.30 9.38 -8.83
N GLY A 381 -6.26 9.90 -9.49
CA GLY A 381 -5.98 11.34 -9.55
C GLY A 381 -7.07 12.14 -10.25
N LEU A 382 -7.73 11.57 -11.26
CA LEU A 382 -8.94 12.15 -11.89
C LEU A 382 -10.18 12.08 -10.99
N GLY A 383 -10.15 11.39 -9.85
CA GLY A 383 -11.30 11.15 -8.99
C GLY A 383 -12.26 10.07 -9.49
N LYS A 384 -11.81 9.20 -10.41
CA LYS A 384 -12.62 8.09 -10.95
C LYS A 384 -12.41 6.78 -10.14
N THR A 385 -12.40 6.90 -8.83
CA THR A 385 -12.06 5.80 -7.90
C THR A 385 -13.07 4.65 -7.92
N VAL A 386 -14.34 4.92 -8.22
CA VAL A 386 -15.36 3.87 -8.39
C VAL A 386 -15.01 2.97 -9.59
N PHE A 387 -14.51 3.52 -10.69
CA PHE A 387 -14.04 2.72 -11.82
C PHE A 387 -12.82 1.87 -11.41
N VAL A 388 -11.89 2.47 -10.68
CA VAL A 388 -10.70 1.76 -10.15
C VAL A 388 -11.11 0.56 -9.30
N MET A 389 -12.07 0.74 -8.40
CA MET A 389 -12.65 -0.34 -7.59
C MET A 389 -13.30 -1.42 -8.46
N THR A 390 -14.17 -1.02 -9.38
CA THR A 390 -14.95 -1.97 -10.19
C THR A 390 -14.04 -2.86 -11.05
N GLN A 391 -13.06 -2.28 -11.72
CA GLN A 391 -12.11 -3.05 -12.54
C GLN A 391 -11.24 -3.99 -11.69
N GLY A 392 -10.82 -3.54 -10.48
CA GLY A 392 -10.04 -4.37 -9.57
C GLY A 392 -10.83 -5.57 -9.05
N ILE A 393 -12.10 -5.36 -8.66
CA ILE A 393 -12.99 -6.43 -8.18
C ILE A 393 -13.29 -7.42 -9.32
N LEU A 394 -13.60 -6.92 -10.52
CA LEU A 394 -13.82 -7.78 -11.69
C LEU A 394 -12.59 -8.62 -12.01
N GLY A 395 -11.40 -8.05 -11.97
CA GLY A 395 -10.17 -8.79 -12.17
C GLY A 395 -9.92 -9.84 -11.09
N ALA A 396 -10.11 -9.49 -9.82
CA ALA A 396 -9.87 -10.40 -8.69
C ALA A 396 -10.85 -11.56 -8.64
N PHE A 397 -12.14 -11.27 -8.63
CA PHE A 397 -13.20 -12.27 -8.43
C PHE A 397 -13.72 -12.87 -9.74
N GLY A 398 -13.75 -12.08 -10.82
CA GLY A 398 -14.23 -12.54 -12.14
C GLY A 398 -13.19 -13.30 -12.94
N VAL A 399 -11.91 -13.11 -12.70
CA VAL A 399 -10.84 -13.74 -13.49
C VAL A 399 -9.85 -14.50 -12.61
N ARG A 400 -9.19 -13.82 -11.65
CA ARG A 400 -8.07 -14.42 -10.89
C ARG A 400 -8.51 -15.66 -10.12
N ILE A 401 -9.57 -15.60 -9.32
CA ILE A 401 -10.07 -16.75 -8.55
C ILE A 401 -10.53 -17.87 -9.45
N PRO A 402 -11.43 -17.66 -10.46
CA PRO A 402 -11.87 -18.73 -11.35
C PRO A 402 -10.74 -19.40 -12.12
N VAL A 403 -9.77 -18.62 -12.63
CA VAL A 403 -8.61 -19.17 -13.36
C VAL A 403 -7.72 -19.98 -12.41
N SER A 404 -7.40 -19.48 -11.21
CA SER A 404 -6.62 -20.23 -10.22
C SER A 404 -7.30 -21.56 -9.87
N PHE A 405 -8.62 -21.53 -9.64
CA PHE A 405 -9.38 -22.74 -9.35
C PHE A 405 -9.38 -23.73 -10.53
N ALA A 406 -9.61 -23.26 -11.75
CA ALA A 406 -9.57 -24.11 -12.94
C ALA A 406 -8.18 -24.74 -13.14
N MET A 407 -7.10 -23.95 -12.97
CA MET A 407 -5.73 -24.44 -13.12
C MET A 407 -5.33 -25.43 -12.02
N SER A 408 -5.87 -25.32 -10.81
CA SER A 408 -5.63 -26.26 -9.71
C SER A 408 -6.26 -27.65 -9.96
N ARG A 409 -7.23 -27.76 -10.87
CA ARG A 409 -7.90 -29.01 -11.24
C ARG A 409 -7.24 -29.77 -12.40
N LEU A 410 -6.19 -29.19 -13.00
CA LEU A 410 -5.44 -29.84 -14.05
C LEU A 410 -4.66 -31.06 -13.50
N PRO A 411 -4.52 -32.15 -14.28
CA PRO A 411 -3.59 -33.22 -13.95
C PRO A 411 -2.17 -32.65 -13.82
N ASN A 412 -1.49 -32.95 -12.72
CA ASN A 412 -0.15 -32.41 -12.40
C ASN A 412 -0.15 -30.86 -12.31
N ALA A 413 -1.12 -30.30 -11.59
CA ALA A 413 -1.18 -28.86 -11.36
C ALA A 413 0.14 -28.34 -10.75
N ARG A 414 0.81 -27.41 -11.46
CA ARG A 414 2.05 -26.76 -11.02
C ARG A 414 1.73 -25.36 -10.57
N LEU A 415 2.57 -24.81 -9.68
CA LEU A 415 2.44 -23.42 -9.20
C LEU A 415 2.51 -22.41 -10.36
N PHE A 416 3.24 -22.70 -11.43
CA PHE A 416 3.27 -21.88 -12.64
C PHE A 416 1.86 -21.66 -13.23
N TYR A 417 1.06 -22.72 -13.38
CA TYR A 417 -0.29 -22.61 -13.95
C TYR A 417 -1.21 -21.78 -13.08
N ILE A 418 -1.16 -22.00 -11.76
CA ILE A 418 -1.96 -21.22 -10.80
C ILE A 418 -1.51 -19.76 -10.80
N GLY A 419 -0.20 -19.51 -10.86
CA GLY A 419 0.38 -18.18 -10.94
C GLY A 419 -0.06 -17.40 -12.17
N LEU A 420 -0.37 -18.06 -13.31
CA LEU A 420 -0.90 -17.41 -14.51
C LEU A 420 -2.26 -16.73 -14.30
N ALA A 421 -2.99 -17.07 -13.25
CA ALA A 421 -4.25 -16.41 -12.93
C ALA A 421 -4.07 -14.90 -12.69
N THR A 422 -2.92 -14.50 -12.13
CA THR A 422 -2.62 -13.08 -11.88
C THR A 422 -2.42 -12.29 -13.19
N PRO A 423 -1.50 -12.67 -14.10
CA PRO A 423 -1.38 -11.97 -15.38
C PRO A 423 -2.64 -12.04 -16.25
N CYS A 424 -3.41 -13.14 -16.24
CA CYS A 424 -4.69 -13.19 -16.93
C CYS A 424 -5.67 -12.14 -16.40
N SER A 425 -5.75 -11.99 -15.07
CA SER A 425 -6.56 -10.96 -14.43
C SER A 425 -6.08 -9.55 -14.82
N THR A 426 -4.77 -9.33 -14.80
CA THR A 426 -4.16 -8.02 -15.10
C THR A 426 -4.39 -7.63 -16.57
N VAL A 427 -4.32 -8.58 -17.52
CA VAL A 427 -4.67 -8.31 -18.93
C VAL A 427 -6.10 -7.78 -19.05
N VAL A 428 -7.06 -8.43 -18.42
CA VAL A 428 -8.46 -7.99 -18.46
C VAL A 428 -8.61 -6.60 -17.84
N GLN A 429 -7.96 -6.35 -16.71
CA GLN A 429 -7.98 -5.04 -16.06
C GLN A 429 -7.35 -3.95 -16.93
N VAL A 430 -6.23 -4.22 -17.60
CA VAL A 430 -5.58 -3.28 -18.53
C VAL A 430 -6.50 -2.98 -19.72
N LEU A 431 -7.16 -3.99 -20.29
CA LEU A 431 -8.13 -3.79 -21.38
C LEU A 431 -9.31 -2.92 -20.94
N LEU A 432 -9.85 -3.12 -19.73
CA LEU A 432 -10.89 -2.27 -19.14
C LEU A 432 -10.39 -0.83 -18.97
N CYS A 433 -9.16 -0.66 -18.48
CA CYS A 433 -8.55 0.66 -18.33
C CYS A 433 -8.36 1.38 -19.66
N LEU A 434 -7.86 0.70 -20.69
CA LEU A 434 -7.72 1.25 -22.04
C LEU A 434 -9.08 1.63 -22.65
N GLY A 435 -10.09 0.77 -22.50
CA GLY A 435 -11.45 1.05 -22.97
C GLY A 435 -12.05 2.28 -22.29
N TYR A 436 -11.90 2.40 -20.97
CA TYR A 436 -12.39 3.55 -20.22
C TYR A 436 -11.61 4.84 -20.55
N TYR A 437 -10.31 4.73 -20.74
CA TYR A 437 -9.48 5.86 -21.20
C TYR A 437 -9.93 6.38 -22.56
N ALA A 438 -10.15 5.47 -23.52
CA ALA A 438 -10.66 5.82 -24.85
C ALA A 438 -12.05 6.47 -24.79
N HIS A 439 -12.92 5.97 -23.90
CA HIS A 439 -14.25 6.55 -23.67
C HIS A 439 -14.15 8.00 -23.15
N LEU A 440 -13.30 8.25 -22.15
CA LEU A 440 -13.10 9.61 -21.62
C LEU A 440 -12.50 10.54 -22.67
N ALA A 441 -11.51 10.10 -23.44
CA ALA A 441 -10.91 10.89 -24.49
C ALA A 441 -11.90 11.27 -25.61
N ARG A 442 -12.85 10.37 -25.95
CA ARG A 442 -13.93 10.68 -26.89
C ARG A 442 -14.91 11.70 -26.33
N ARG A 443 -15.24 11.66 -25.04
CA ARG A 443 -16.09 12.63 -24.39
C ARG A 443 -15.49 14.02 -24.37
N GLU A 444 -14.19 14.13 -24.06
CA GLU A 444 -13.47 15.40 -24.06
C GLU A 444 -13.40 16.06 -25.44
N ARG A 445 -13.33 15.27 -26.53
CA ARG A 445 -13.33 15.78 -27.90
C ARG A 445 -14.71 16.27 -28.36
N ARG A 446 -15.79 15.87 -27.68
CA ARG A 446 -17.17 16.25 -28.01
C ARG A 446 -17.69 17.40 -27.16
N ALA A 447 -17.02 17.71 -26.04
CA ALA A 447 -17.32 18.85 -25.15
C ALA A 447 -16.45 20.06 -25.52
#